data_6d93a8a66a5b762c1724fa7771e64b25
#
_entry.id   6d93a8a66a5b762c1724fa7771e64b25
#
_cell.length_a   1.000
_cell.length_b   1.000
_cell.length_c   1.000
_cell.angle_alpha   90.00
_cell.angle_beta   90.00
_cell.angle_gamma   90.00
#
_symmetry.space_group_name_H-M   'P 1'
#
loop_
_entity.id
_entity.type
_entity.pdbx_description
1 polymer ?
#
loop_
_entity_poly.entity_id
_entity_poly.type
_entity_poly.pdbx_seq_one_letter_code
_entity_poly.pdbx_strand_id
1 'polypeptide(L)'
;MSKGRFGQHGGQFIPETLMNAVNELETAYEKYIHDESFLAELDELNRTYTGRPSLLYYAAKMTEDLGGAKIYLKREDLNHTGSHKINNALGQTLLAKKMGKTRVIAETGAGQHGVATATAAALLGLECEVYMGKEDTDRQALNVFRMELLGARVHPVTSGTQTLKDAVNETLREWTNRVEDTHYVLGSVMGPHPFPTIVRDFQSIIGREVKSQLLEAEGKLPDMLIACVGGGSNAMGLFYDFIDEPGVALVGCEAAGHGVDTDKNAATIATGSLGIFHGMKSYFCQDEYGQIAPVYSISAGLDYPGIGPEHASLHDSGRAQYVPVTDAEAVDAFEYLSRMEGIIPAIESAHAVAYARKIAPAMGKDQVIVINLSGRGDKDVAAIARYKGVEIYE
;
A
#
# COMPACT_ATOMS: atom_id res chain seq x y z
N MET A 1 2.28 -23.32 -11.11
CA MET A 1 3.35 -22.61 -10.35
C MET A 1 3.41 -23.20 -8.96
N SER A 2 4.59 -23.26 -8.33
CA SER A 2 4.67 -23.69 -6.93
C SER A 2 4.00 -22.63 -6.04
N LYS A 3 3.30 -23.06 -4.98
CA LYS A 3 2.63 -22.18 -4.02
C LYS A 3 3.57 -21.06 -3.53
N GLY A 4 3.07 -19.83 -3.45
CA GLY A 4 3.84 -18.67 -2.97
C GLY A 4 4.97 -18.20 -3.88
N ARG A 5 4.97 -18.62 -5.16
CA ARG A 5 5.93 -18.16 -6.16
C ARG A 5 5.26 -17.39 -7.28
N PHE A 6 5.87 -16.26 -7.62
CA PHE A 6 5.55 -15.41 -8.75
C PHE A 6 6.78 -15.42 -9.69
N GLY A 7 6.81 -16.35 -10.65
CA GLY A 7 8.04 -16.62 -11.40
C GLY A 7 9.19 -17.05 -10.48
N GLN A 8 10.29 -16.29 -10.49
CA GLN A 8 11.44 -16.52 -9.61
C GLN A 8 11.31 -15.85 -8.23
N HIS A 9 10.29 -15.03 -8.03
CA HIS A 9 10.07 -14.22 -6.82
C HIS A 9 9.16 -14.91 -5.80
N GLY A 10 9.04 -14.33 -4.60
CA GLY A 10 8.24 -14.87 -3.49
C GLY A 10 8.99 -15.90 -2.65
N GLY A 11 8.25 -16.85 -2.09
CA GLY A 11 8.76 -17.91 -1.22
C GLY A 11 8.60 -17.60 0.27
N GLN A 12 9.19 -18.47 1.10
CA GLN A 12 9.14 -18.41 2.57
C GLN A 12 10.57 -18.50 3.12
N PHE A 13 11.26 -17.38 3.19
CA PHE A 13 12.64 -17.31 3.70
C PHE A 13 12.62 -16.77 5.14
N ILE A 14 12.13 -17.60 6.05
CA ILE A 14 11.92 -17.26 7.46
C ILE A 14 12.56 -18.30 8.38
N PRO A 15 12.84 -17.95 9.65
CA PRO A 15 13.30 -18.89 10.66
C PRO A 15 12.28 -20.02 10.92
N GLU A 16 12.78 -21.19 11.33
CA GLU A 16 11.96 -22.37 11.66
C GLU A 16 10.90 -22.07 12.72
N THR A 17 11.19 -21.16 13.63
CA THR A 17 10.28 -20.72 14.70
C THR A 17 8.99 -20.12 14.19
N LEU A 18 8.97 -19.54 12.96
CA LEU A 18 7.79 -18.96 12.33
C LEU A 18 7.10 -19.90 11.32
N MET A 19 7.72 -21.02 10.95
CA MET A 19 7.15 -21.92 9.92
C MET A 19 5.76 -22.43 10.29
N ASN A 20 5.57 -22.84 11.54
CA ASN A 20 4.25 -23.31 11.99
C ASN A 20 3.18 -22.21 11.90
N ALA A 21 3.53 -20.98 12.29
CA ALA A 21 2.61 -19.84 12.25
C ALA A 21 2.17 -19.49 10.81
N VAL A 22 3.10 -19.49 9.84
CA VAL A 22 2.74 -19.22 8.44
C VAL A 22 1.99 -20.36 7.79
N ASN A 23 2.27 -21.62 8.17
CA ASN A 23 1.51 -22.80 7.69
C ASN A 23 0.09 -22.83 8.27
N GLU A 24 -0.08 -22.45 9.54
CA GLU A 24 -1.39 -22.26 10.18
C GLU A 24 -2.16 -21.16 9.46
N LEU A 25 -1.51 -20.02 9.19
CA LEU A 25 -2.10 -18.91 8.46
C LEU A 25 -2.53 -19.32 7.05
N GLU A 26 -1.68 -20.02 6.31
CA GLU A 26 -1.99 -20.51 4.95
C GLU A 26 -3.21 -21.42 4.98
N THR A 27 -3.25 -22.38 5.91
CA THR A 27 -4.37 -23.33 6.06
C THR A 27 -5.67 -22.60 6.41
N ALA A 28 -5.62 -21.64 7.32
CA ALA A 28 -6.78 -20.84 7.70
C ALA A 28 -7.25 -19.97 6.54
N TYR A 29 -6.32 -19.30 5.86
CA TYR A 29 -6.64 -18.47 4.71
C TYR A 29 -7.32 -19.27 3.59
N GLU A 30 -6.77 -20.40 3.19
CA GLU A 30 -7.37 -21.28 2.16
C GLU A 30 -8.78 -21.77 2.53
N LYS A 31 -9.01 -22.01 3.80
CA LYS A 31 -10.36 -22.36 4.29
C LYS A 31 -11.32 -21.19 4.20
N TYR A 32 -10.94 -20.04 4.77
CA TYR A 32 -11.86 -18.94 4.97
C TYR A 32 -12.08 -18.09 3.71
N ILE A 33 -11.12 -17.99 2.79
CA ILE A 33 -11.31 -17.24 1.54
C ILE A 33 -12.38 -17.86 0.62
N HIS A 34 -12.79 -19.10 0.89
CA HIS A 34 -13.87 -19.81 0.20
C HIS A 34 -15.07 -20.08 1.09
N ASP A 35 -15.07 -19.63 2.33
CA ASP A 35 -16.17 -19.80 3.28
C ASP A 35 -17.22 -18.69 3.08
N GLU A 36 -18.44 -19.06 2.70
CA GLU A 36 -19.51 -18.10 2.41
C GLU A 36 -19.85 -17.23 3.63
N SER A 37 -19.75 -17.76 4.84
CA SER A 37 -20.06 -17.01 6.06
C SER A 37 -19.00 -15.97 6.37
N PHE A 38 -17.72 -16.29 6.13
CA PHE A 38 -16.62 -15.36 6.28
C PHE A 38 -16.71 -14.23 5.24
N LEU A 39 -16.96 -14.60 3.98
CA LEU A 39 -17.08 -13.62 2.89
C LEU A 39 -18.29 -12.69 3.11
N ALA A 40 -19.43 -13.22 3.56
CA ALA A 40 -20.61 -12.41 3.87
C ALA A 40 -20.35 -11.44 5.05
N GLU A 41 -19.66 -11.88 6.11
CA GLU A 41 -19.28 -11.03 7.23
C GLU A 41 -18.31 -9.92 6.79
N LEU A 42 -17.30 -10.26 5.99
CA LEU A 42 -16.36 -9.29 5.45
C LEU A 42 -17.02 -8.28 4.51
N ASP A 43 -17.94 -8.74 3.65
CA ASP A 43 -18.70 -7.88 2.73
C ASP A 43 -19.61 -6.91 3.48
N GLU A 44 -20.31 -7.39 4.51
CA GLU A 44 -21.13 -6.55 5.38
C GLU A 44 -20.30 -5.48 6.09
N LEU A 45 -19.12 -5.82 6.63
CA LEU A 45 -18.19 -4.87 7.23
C LEU A 45 -17.63 -3.87 6.19
N ASN A 46 -17.31 -4.34 4.99
CA ASN A 46 -16.89 -3.47 3.91
C ASN A 46 -17.97 -2.45 3.56
N ARG A 47 -19.21 -2.88 3.46
CA ARG A 47 -20.36 -2.04 3.08
C ARG A 47 -20.75 -1.05 4.19
N THR A 48 -20.88 -1.53 5.42
CA THR A 48 -21.48 -0.75 6.52
C THR A 48 -20.47 -0.01 7.38
N TYR A 49 -19.22 -0.48 7.43
CA TYR A 49 -18.17 0.10 8.26
C TYR A 49 -17.08 0.79 7.46
N THR A 50 -16.58 0.17 6.39
CA THR A 50 -15.54 0.77 5.54
C THR A 50 -16.10 1.82 4.59
N GLY A 51 -17.38 1.71 4.19
CA GLY A 51 -18.05 2.63 3.26
C GLY A 51 -17.84 2.26 1.79
N ARG A 52 -17.69 0.93 1.51
CA ARG A 52 -17.55 0.43 0.14
C ARG A 52 -18.92 0.22 -0.55
N PRO A 53 -18.98 0.23 -1.91
CA PRO A 53 -17.86 0.47 -2.83
C PRO A 53 -17.32 1.91 -2.75
N SER A 54 -16.00 2.07 -2.83
CA SER A 54 -15.42 3.41 -2.94
C SER A 54 -15.77 4.02 -4.30
N LEU A 55 -15.89 5.36 -4.34
CA LEU A 55 -16.34 6.05 -5.54
C LEU A 55 -15.29 5.99 -6.66
N LEU A 56 -15.74 5.90 -7.89
CA LEU A 56 -14.95 6.22 -9.08
C LEU A 56 -15.37 7.63 -9.54
N TYR A 57 -14.52 8.61 -9.29
CA TYR A 57 -14.81 10.03 -9.55
C TYR A 57 -14.20 10.49 -10.87
N TYR A 58 -15.01 11.03 -11.76
CA TYR A 58 -14.54 11.68 -12.99
C TYR A 58 -13.96 13.05 -12.66
N ALA A 59 -12.65 13.21 -12.81
CA ALA A 59 -11.91 14.44 -12.55
C ALA A 59 -12.05 15.40 -13.75
N ALA A 60 -13.20 16.06 -13.82
CA ALA A 60 -13.60 16.85 -14.99
C ALA A 60 -12.66 18.02 -15.27
N LYS A 61 -12.29 18.79 -14.24
CA LYS A 61 -11.40 19.94 -14.41
C LYS A 61 -9.98 19.50 -14.77
N MET A 62 -9.49 18.44 -14.15
CA MET A 62 -8.19 17.86 -14.50
C MET A 62 -8.19 17.33 -15.94
N THR A 63 -9.26 16.68 -16.38
CA THR A 63 -9.42 16.19 -17.75
C THR A 63 -9.42 17.35 -18.75
N GLU A 64 -10.15 18.41 -18.47
CA GLU A 64 -10.21 19.61 -19.33
C GLU A 64 -8.84 20.30 -19.39
N ASP A 65 -8.20 20.52 -18.25
CA ASP A 65 -6.89 21.20 -18.16
C ASP A 65 -5.79 20.44 -18.92
N LEU A 66 -5.74 19.10 -18.79
CA LEU A 66 -4.76 18.28 -19.48
C LEU A 66 -5.06 18.08 -20.98
N GLY A 67 -6.32 18.16 -21.38
CA GLY A 67 -6.76 18.21 -22.77
C GLY A 67 -6.65 16.89 -23.57
N GLY A 68 -6.19 15.81 -22.95
CA GLY A 68 -6.02 14.47 -23.53
C GLY A 68 -7.01 13.45 -22.97
N ALA A 69 -6.51 12.36 -22.40
CA ALA A 69 -7.32 11.28 -21.84
C ALA A 69 -8.27 11.75 -20.73
N LYS A 70 -9.41 11.08 -20.61
CA LYS A 70 -10.32 11.21 -19.46
C LYS A 70 -9.64 10.68 -18.20
N ILE A 71 -9.72 11.42 -17.09
CA ILE A 71 -9.12 11.06 -15.82
C ILE A 71 -10.21 10.65 -14.82
N TYR A 72 -10.08 9.45 -14.28
CA TYR A 72 -10.89 8.96 -13.18
C TYR A 72 -10.02 8.73 -11.95
N LEU A 73 -10.54 9.08 -10.78
CA LEU A 73 -9.91 8.83 -9.48
C LEU A 73 -10.69 7.74 -8.73
N LYS A 74 -10.04 6.64 -8.41
CA LYS A 74 -10.58 5.64 -7.49
C LYS A 74 -10.35 6.13 -6.06
N ARG A 75 -11.42 6.51 -5.36
CA ARG A 75 -11.43 7.30 -4.13
C ARG A 75 -11.25 6.43 -2.87
N GLU A 76 -10.10 5.74 -2.76
CA GLU A 76 -9.75 4.98 -1.55
C GLU A 76 -9.46 5.90 -0.35
N ASP A 77 -9.22 7.18 -0.58
CA ASP A 77 -9.09 8.23 0.42
C ASP A 77 -10.38 8.51 1.21
N LEU A 78 -11.54 8.10 0.69
CA LEU A 78 -12.85 8.24 1.34
C LEU A 78 -13.24 7.04 2.21
N ASN A 79 -12.49 5.95 2.17
CA ASN A 79 -12.75 4.82 3.04
C ASN A 79 -12.59 5.22 4.51
N HIS A 80 -13.26 4.51 5.40
CA HIS A 80 -13.00 4.64 6.84
C HIS A 80 -11.50 4.50 7.12
N THR A 81 -10.94 5.33 8.02
CA THR A 81 -9.52 5.57 8.28
C THR A 81 -8.79 6.43 7.23
N GLY A 82 -9.39 6.68 6.06
CA GLY A 82 -8.87 7.60 5.05
C GLY A 82 -7.85 7.02 4.09
N SER A 83 -7.81 5.70 3.91
CA SER A 83 -6.97 5.02 2.92
C SER A 83 -7.40 3.59 2.61
N HIS A 84 -6.81 3.01 1.55
CA HIS A 84 -6.98 1.59 1.16
C HIS A 84 -6.55 0.59 2.24
N LYS A 85 -5.76 1.00 3.22
CA LYS A 85 -5.19 0.10 4.24
C LYS A 85 -6.24 -0.65 5.05
N ILE A 86 -7.41 -0.07 5.24
CA ILE A 86 -8.50 -0.69 5.99
C ILE A 86 -8.99 -1.99 5.33
N ASN A 87 -8.95 -2.11 4.00
CA ASN A 87 -9.40 -3.30 3.27
C ASN A 87 -8.64 -4.54 3.74
N ASN A 88 -7.30 -4.43 3.73
CA ASN A 88 -6.41 -5.50 4.16
C ASN A 88 -6.45 -5.72 5.68
N ALA A 89 -6.36 -4.63 6.48
CA ALA A 89 -6.35 -4.72 7.93
C ALA A 89 -7.61 -5.39 8.46
N LEU A 90 -8.78 -5.03 7.93
CA LEU A 90 -10.06 -5.62 8.31
C LEU A 90 -10.12 -7.11 7.96
N GLY A 91 -9.73 -7.47 6.74
CA GLY A 91 -9.71 -8.86 6.27
C GLY A 91 -8.78 -9.75 7.10
N GLN A 92 -7.53 -9.30 7.34
CA GLN A 92 -6.57 -10.05 8.15
C GLN A 92 -6.99 -10.14 9.63
N THR A 93 -7.53 -9.07 10.21
CA THR A 93 -7.97 -9.07 11.62
C THR A 93 -9.19 -9.97 11.80
N LEU A 94 -10.13 -9.99 10.83
CA LEU A 94 -11.25 -10.93 10.84
C LEU A 94 -10.75 -12.39 10.72
N LEU A 95 -9.80 -12.64 9.82
CA LEU A 95 -9.16 -13.95 9.67
C LEU A 95 -8.48 -14.38 10.98
N ALA A 96 -7.72 -13.49 11.63
CA ALA A 96 -7.10 -13.75 12.93
C ALA A 96 -8.12 -14.15 14.00
N LYS A 97 -9.25 -13.44 14.07
CA LYS A 97 -10.36 -13.78 14.99
C LYS A 97 -10.93 -15.16 14.70
N LYS A 98 -11.13 -15.54 13.42
CA LYS A 98 -11.60 -16.89 13.02
C LYS A 98 -10.57 -17.98 13.33
N MET A 99 -9.28 -17.64 13.36
CA MET A 99 -8.20 -18.53 13.80
C MET A 99 -8.15 -18.69 15.33
N GLY A 100 -8.94 -17.94 16.10
CA GLY A 100 -8.92 -17.94 17.56
C GLY A 100 -7.77 -17.12 18.17
N LYS A 101 -7.09 -16.29 17.39
CA LYS A 101 -6.08 -15.36 17.92
C LYS A 101 -6.76 -14.28 18.75
N THR A 102 -6.09 -13.87 19.83
CA THR A 102 -6.59 -12.85 20.77
C THR A 102 -5.88 -11.52 20.63
N ARG A 103 -4.75 -11.51 19.92
CA ARG A 103 -3.88 -10.35 19.73
C ARG A 103 -3.48 -10.22 18.26
N VAL A 104 -3.40 -8.99 17.80
CA VAL A 104 -2.77 -8.64 16.51
C VAL A 104 -1.61 -7.69 16.73
N ILE A 105 -0.59 -7.83 15.88
CA ILE A 105 0.54 -6.90 15.81
C ILE A 105 0.68 -6.38 14.38
N ALA A 106 1.23 -5.17 14.24
CA ALA A 106 1.48 -4.57 12.94
C ALA A 106 2.73 -3.69 12.96
N GLU A 107 3.38 -3.55 11.81
CA GLU A 107 4.34 -2.50 11.53
C GLU A 107 3.65 -1.29 10.92
N THR A 108 4.26 -0.12 11.04
CA THR A 108 3.80 1.06 10.30
C THR A 108 4.92 2.09 10.12
N GLY A 109 4.93 2.80 8.98
CA GLY A 109 5.77 3.98 8.72
C GLY A 109 4.94 5.27 8.84
N ALA A 110 4.15 5.61 7.83
CA ALA A 110 3.26 6.79 7.86
C ALA A 110 2.12 6.73 8.90
N GLY A 111 1.97 5.61 9.61
CA GLY A 111 0.93 5.41 10.61
C GLY A 111 -0.41 4.91 10.06
N GLN A 112 -0.65 4.98 8.76
CA GLN A 112 -1.95 4.62 8.17
C GLN A 112 -2.30 3.13 8.33
N HIS A 113 -1.32 2.24 8.19
CA HIS A 113 -1.53 0.82 8.42
C HIS A 113 -1.78 0.53 9.91
N GLY A 114 -1.00 1.15 10.79
CA GLY A 114 -1.20 1.04 12.24
C GLY A 114 -2.60 1.50 12.67
N VAL A 115 -3.05 2.66 12.19
CA VAL A 115 -4.41 3.16 12.46
C VAL A 115 -5.47 2.19 11.93
N ALA A 116 -5.31 1.66 10.71
CA ALA A 116 -6.26 0.71 10.14
C ALA A 116 -6.32 -0.60 10.93
N THR A 117 -5.16 -1.11 11.38
CA THR A 117 -5.09 -2.33 12.21
C THR A 117 -5.68 -2.10 13.60
N ALA A 118 -5.34 -0.98 14.26
CA ALA A 118 -5.93 -0.61 15.54
C ALA A 118 -7.45 -0.45 15.46
N THR A 119 -7.95 0.14 14.36
CA THR A 119 -9.38 0.28 14.08
C THR A 119 -10.07 -1.08 13.94
N ALA A 120 -9.50 -1.97 13.14
CA ALA A 120 -10.06 -3.32 12.94
C ALA A 120 -10.00 -4.15 14.25
N ALA A 121 -8.90 -4.05 15.00
CA ALA A 121 -8.74 -4.74 16.28
C ALA A 121 -9.76 -4.26 17.33
N ALA A 122 -9.96 -2.94 17.45
CA ALA A 122 -10.96 -2.37 18.34
C ALA A 122 -12.38 -2.85 17.97
N LEU A 123 -12.73 -2.83 16.67
CA LEU A 123 -14.02 -3.30 16.19
C LEU A 123 -14.26 -4.79 16.50
N LEU A 124 -13.23 -5.62 16.33
CA LEU A 124 -13.35 -7.08 16.46
C LEU A 124 -13.01 -7.61 17.86
N GLY A 125 -12.61 -6.73 18.79
CA GLY A 125 -12.33 -7.06 20.20
C GLY A 125 -11.01 -7.82 20.40
N LEU A 126 -9.95 -7.47 19.65
CA LEU A 126 -8.61 -8.04 19.78
C LEU A 126 -7.64 -7.03 20.40
N GLU A 127 -6.65 -7.52 21.17
CA GLU A 127 -5.52 -6.70 21.57
C GLU A 127 -4.71 -6.25 20.35
N CYS A 128 -4.19 -5.02 20.36
CA CYS A 128 -3.41 -4.48 19.26
C CYS A 128 -2.12 -3.84 19.74
N GLU A 129 -1.00 -4.25 19.15
CA GLU A 129 0.29 -3.59 19.34
C GLU A 129 0.89 -3.21 17.98
N VAL A 130 1.42 -2.00 17.89
CA VAL A 130 1.95 -1.45 16.65
C VAL A 130 3.41 -1.03 16.85
N TYR A 131 4.27 -1.52 15.98
CA TYR A 131 5.70 -1.18 15.95
C TYR A 131 5.92 -0.10 14.89
N MET A 132 6.56 0.99 15.29
CA MET A 132 6.79 2.15 14.43
C MET A 132 8.18 2.70 14.67
N GLY A 133 8.92 3.02 13.63
CA GLY A 133 10.23 3.62 13.77
C GLY A 133 10.18 4.90 14.61
N LYS A 134 11.17 5.14 15.48
CA LYS A 134 11.18 6.33 16.35
C LYS A 134 11.13 7.63 15.55
N GLU A 135 11.84 7.69 14.41
CA GLU A 135 11.80 8.83 13.50
C GLU A 135 10.40 9.05 12.92
N ASP A 136 9.73 7.96 12.54
CA ASP A 136 8.37 8.00 12.01
C ASP A 136 7.35 8.37 13.10
N THR A 137 7.53 7.92 14.38
CA THR A 137 6.65 8.33 15.48
C THR A 137 6.67 9.82 15.70
N ASP A 138 7.84 10.45 15.56
CA ASP A 138 7.99 11.89 15.74
C ASP A 138 7.39 12.68 14.57
N ARG A 139 7.53 12.17 13.34
CA ARG A 139 6.94 12.78 12.13
C ARG A 139 5.42 12.67 12.09
N GLN A 140 4.86 11.61 12.67
CA GLN A 140 3.45 11.20 12.52
C GLN A 140 2.74 11.09 13.90
N ALA A 141 3.05 11.99 14.83
CA ALA A 141 2.53 11.97 16.19
C ALA A 141 0.98 11.91 16.25
N LEU A 142 0.29 12.55 15.31
CA LEU A 142 -1.17 12.51 15.22
C LEU A 142 -1.70 11.08 14.97
N ASN A 143 -1.03 10.30 14.12
CA ASN A 143 -1.41 8.91 13.87
C ASN A 143 -1.06 8.02 15.08
N VAL A 144 0.04 8.29 15.78
CA VAL A 144 0.37 7.61 17.06
C VAL A 144 -0.78 7.81 18.04
N PHE A 145 -1.21 9.04 18.27
CA PHE A 145 -2.31 9.35 19.17
C PHE A 145 -3.65 8.71 18.74
N ARG A 146 -3.93 8.64 17.43
CA ARG A 146 -5.10 7.92 16.91
C ARG A 146 -5.07 6.43 17.25
N MET A 147 -3.92 5.77 17.11
CA MET A 147 -3.76 4.36 17.47
C MET A 147 -3.99 4.14 18.97
N GLU A 148 -3.46 5.01 19.81
CA GLU A 148 -3.66 4.96 21.26
C GLU A 148 -5.13 5.19 21.66
N LEU A 149 -5.82 6.14 21.03
CA LEU A 149 -7.26 6.35 21.21
C LEU A 149 -8.11 5.13 20.84
N LEU A 150 -7.66 4.34 19.87
CA LEU A 150 -8.30 3.09 19.44
C LEU A 150 -7.93 1.90 20.36
N GLY A 151 -7.15 2.14 21.41
CA GLY A 151 -6.76 1.14 22.39
C GLY A 151 -5.51 0.34 22.02
N ALA A 152 -4.82 0.68 20.92
CA ALA A 152 -3.56 0.04 20.56
C ALA A 152 -2.40 0.59 21.40
N ARG A 153 -1.40 -0.26 21.64
CA ARG A 153 -0.11 0.15 22.21
C ARG A 153 0.89 0.38 21.08
N VAL A 154 1.50 1.56 21.03
CA VAL A 154 2.52 1.89 20.03
C VAL A 154 3.91 1.73 20.64
N HIS A 155 4.78 0.98 19.97
CA HIS A 155 6.16 0.72 20.37
C HIS A 155 7.14 1.43 19.43
N PRO A 156 7.81 2.52 19.89
CA PRO A 156 8.85 3.17 19.10
C PRO A 156 10.08 2.25 18.94
N VAL A 157 10.47 1.99 17.69
CA VAL A 157 11.65 1.18 17.36
C VAL A 157 12.86 2.10 17.18
N THR A 158 13.87 1.93 18.03
CA THR A 158 15.08 2.77 18.08
C THR A 158 16.30 2.14 17.42
N SER A 159 16.17 0.93 16.88
CA SER A 159 17.25 0.23 16.18
C SER A 159 17.34 0.65 14.69
N GLY A 160 18.52 0.48 14.09
CA GLY A 160 18.74 0.71 12.66
C GLY A 160 18.51 2.15 12.23
N THR A 161 17.81 2.35 11.13
CA THR A 161 17.42 3.66 10.59
C THR A 161 16.22 4.28 11.30
N GLN A 162 15.60 3.56 12.23
CA GLN A 162 14.42 3.97 12.99
C GLN A 162 13.19 4.32 12.11
N THR A 163 13.08 3.64 10.96
CA THR A 163 12.00 3.81 9.98
C THR A 163 11.23 2.50 9.75
N LEU A 164 10.33 2.47 8.76
CA LEU A 164 9.47 1.34 8.45
C LEU A 164 10.22 0.00 8.34
N LYS A 165 11.44 -0.03 7.74
CA LYS A 165 12.23 -1.26 7.61
C LYS A 165 12.50 -1.90 8.99
N ASP A 166 12.88 -1.09 9.95
CA ASP A 166 13.21 -1.58 11.30
C ASP A 166 11.96 -1.92 12.12
N ALA A 167 10.86 -1.23 11.86
CA ALA A 167 9.54 -1.59 12.40
C ALA A 167 9.13 -3.00 11.95
N VAL A 168 9.30 -3.35 10.66
CA VAL A 168 9.05 -4.71 10.15
C VAL A 168 9.93 -5.74 10.86
N ASN A 169 11.23 -5.47 11.00
CA ASN A 169 12.18 -6.35 11.69
C ASN A 169 11.74 -6.63 13.14
N GLU A 170 11.33 -5.58 13.86
CA GLU A 170 10.90 -5.72 15.26
C GLU A 170 9.59 -6.48 15.37
N THR A 171 8.63 -6.20 14.48
CA THR A 171 7.36 -6.92 14.45
C THR A 171 7.55 -8.42 14.20
N LEU A 172 8.45 -8.80 13.28
CA LEU A 172 8.80 -10.21 13.04
C LEU A 172 9.44 -10.88 14.27
N ARG A 173 10.30 -10.16 15.01
CA ARG A 173 10.88 -10.66 16.27
C ARG A 173 9.81 -10.87 17.33
N GLU A 174 8.95 -9.90 17.52
CA GLU A 174 7.87 -9.98 18.50
C GLU A 174 6.87 -11.08 18.12
N TRP A 175 6.57 -11.27 16.84
CA TRP A 175 5.70 -12.38 16.41
C TRP A 175 6.28 -13.73 16.81
N THR A 176 7.60 -13.90 16.72
CA THR A 176 8.29 -15.13 17.16
C THR A 176 8.07 -15.41 18.66
N ASN A 177 7.92 -14.39 19.49
CA ASN A 177 7.73 -14.54 20.94
C ASN A 177 6.35 -15.07 21.32
N ARG A 178 5.29 -14.79 20.50
CA ARG A 178 3.90 -15.07 20.85
C ARG A 178 3.08 -15.57 19.65
N VAL A 179 3.63 -16.51 18.87
CA VAL A 179 2.96 -17.04 17.65
C VAL A 179 1.61 -17.72 17.92
N GLU A 180 1.45 -18.31 19.13
CA GLU A 180 0.25 -19.10 19.44
C GLU A 180 -1.02 -18.24 19.51
N ASP A 181 -0.95 -17.08 20.15
CA ASP A 181 -2.11 -16.20 20.39
C ASP A 181 -2.14 -14.94 19.50
N THR A 182 -1.10 -14.72 18.74
CA THR A 182 -0.87 -13.47 17.99
C THR A 182 -0.85 -13.72 16.48
N HIS A 183 -1.54 -12.84 15.72
CA HIS A 183 -1.41 -12.74 14.28
C HIS A 183 -0.69 -11.44 13.89
N TYR A 184 0.27 -11.56 12.97
CA TYR A 184 0.90 -10.40 12.36
C TYR A 184 0.05 -9.90 11.19
N VAL A 185 -0.56 -8.73 11.32
CA VAL A 185 -1.30 -8.04 10.24
C VAL A 185 -0.30 -7.28 9.37
N LEU A 186 0.25 -7.95 8.36
CA LEU A 186 1.26 -7.36 7.48
C LEU A 186 0.62 -6.34 6.53
N GLY A 187 1.24 -5.14 6.42
CA GLY A 187 0.62 -3.95 5.82
C GLY A 187 0.71 -3.83 4.30
N SER A 188 1.44 -4.72 3.60
CA SER A 188 1.60 -4.64 2.15
C SER A 188 1.72 -6.02 1.50
N VAL A 189 1.78 -6.07 0.15
CA VAL A 189 1.95 -7.31 -0.65
C VAL A 189 3.39 -7.81 -0.61
N MET A 190 3.98 -7.84 0.57
CA MET A 190 5.36 -8.23 0.84
C MET A 190 5.40 -9.32 1.91
N GLY A 191 6.61 -9.76 2.28
CA GLY A 191 6.80 -10.77 3.31
C GLY A 191 6.77 -12.20 2.78
N PRO A 192 6.90 -13.19 3.69
CA PRO A 192 6.87 -14.59 3.31
C PRO A 192 5.48 -15.00 2.82
N HIS A 193 5.41 -16.00 1.94
CA HIS A 193 4.13 -16.63 1.64
C HIS A 193 3.48 -17.13 2.96
N PRO A 194 2.16 -16.93 3.21
CA PRO A 194 1.12 -16.53 2.24
C PRO A 194 0.80 -15.02 2.20
N PHE A 195 1.52 -14.17 2.93
CA PHE A 195 1.17 -12.75 3.06
C PHE A 195 0.97 -11.99 1.74
N PRO A 196 1.85 -12.11 0.72
CA PRO A 196 1.63 -11.39 -0.54
C PRO A 196 0.28 -11.73 -1.19
N THR A 197 -0.12 -12.99 -1.12
CA THR A 197 -1.40 -13.47 -1.67
C THR A 197 -2.58 -12.95 -0.84
N ILE A 198 -2.52 -13.07 0.48
CA ILE A 198 -3.58 -12.62 1.41
C ILE A 198 -3.85 -11.12 1.23
N VAL A 199 -2.80 -10.32 1.26
CA VAL A 199 -2.92 -8.86 1.13
C VAL A 199 -3.46 -8.48 -0.24
N ARG A 200 -2.96 -9.09 -1.32
CA ARG A 200 -3.48 -8.90 -2.67
C ARG A 200 -4.98 -9.17 -2.73
N ASP A 201 -5.42 -10.30 -2.23
CA ASP A 201 -6.81 -10.74 -2.38
C ASP A 201 -7.78 -9.85 -1.60
N PHE A 202 -7.41 -9.37 -0.40
CA PHE A 202 -8.21 -8.38 0.32
C PHE A 202 -8.17 -6.98 -0.35
N GLN A 203 -7.10 -6.63 -1.03
CA GLN A 203 -7.00 -5.36 -1.76
C GLN A 203 -7.63 -5.42 -3.16
N SER A 204 -7.79 -6.59 -3.77
CA SER A 204 -8.32 -6.73 -5.14
C SER A 204 -9.76 -6.23 -5.31
N ILE A 205 -10.47 -6.00 -4.20
CA ILE A 205 -11.77 -5.31 -4.21
C ILE A 205 -11.70 -3.94 -4.93
N ILE A 206 -10.54 -3.27 -4.92
CA ILE A 206 -10.30 -2.00 -5.63
C ILE A 206 -10.47 -2.20 -7.14
N GLY A 207 -9.77 -3.17 -7.72
CA GLY A 207 -9.81 -3.47 -9.16
C GLY A 207 -11.17 -3.97 -9.62
N ARG A 208 -11.79 -4.87 -8.83
CA ARG A 208 -13.15 -5.37 -9.12
C ARG A 208 -14.18 -4.24 -9.21
N GLU A 209 -14.13 -3.31 -8.26
CA GLU A 209 -15.03 -2.14 -8.26
C GLU A 209 -14.73 -1.21 -9.43
N VAL A 210 -13.45 -0.93 -9.74
CA VAL A 210 -13.07 -0.10 -10.89
C VAL A 210 -13.62 -0.71 -12.20
N LYS A 211 -13.46 -2.03 -12.36
CA LYS A 211 -13.92 -2.75 -13.56
C LYS A 211 -15.43 -2.58 -13.77
N SER A 212 -16.23 -2.79 -12.72
CA SER A 212 -17.68 -2.65 -12.80
C SER A 212 -18.14 -1.20 -12.97
N GLN A 213 -17.57 -0.27 -12.18
CA GLN A 213 -17.93 1.14 -12.19
C GLN A 213 -17.57 1.82 -13.53
N LEU A 214 -16.43 1.43 -14.12
CA LEU A 214 -16.03 2.02 -15.40
C LEU A 214 -16.82 1.45 -16.58
N LEU A 215 -17.17 0.16 -16.54
CA LEU A 215 -18.10 -0.42 -17.53
C LEU A 215 -19.47 0.26 -17.47
N GLU A 216 -19.95 0.63 -16.29
CA GLU A 216 -21.19 1.41 -16.15
C GLU A 216 -21.04 2.83 -16.68
N ALA A 217 -19.91 3.52 -16.39
CA ALA A 217 -19.69 4.92 -16.75
C ALA A 217 -19.31 5.13 -18.21
N GLU A 218 -18.48 4.27 -18.79
CA GLU A 218 -17.85 4.45 -20.11
C GLU A 218 -18.17 3.31 -21.10
N GLY A 219 -18.78 2.21 -20.65
CA GLY A 219 -19.07 1.03 -21.47
C GLY A 219 -17.83 0.24 -21.90
N LYS A 220 -16.65 0.54 -21.34
CA LYS A 220 -15.38 -0.09 -21.69
C LYS A 220 -14.43 -0.19 -20.50
N LEU A 221 -13.38 -0.99 -20.62
CA LEU A 221 -12.26 -1.03 -19.68
C LEU A 221 -11.38 0.23 -19.83
N PRO A 222 -10.58 0.58 -18.82
CA PRO A 222 -9.63 1.67 -18.92
C PRO A 222 -8.51 1.36 -19.92
N ASP A 223 -7.94 2.39 -20.52
CA ASP A 223 -6.73 2.24 -21.33
C ASP A 223 -5.48 2.13 -20.45
N MET A 224 -5.52 2.75 -19.26
CA MET A 224 -4.40 2.73 -18.32
C MET A 224 -4.84 2.83 -16.87
N LEU A 225 -4.17 2.05 -16.00
CA LEU A 225 -4.27 2.11 -14.55
C LEU A 225 -2.95 2.64 -13.96
N ILE A 226 -3.03 3.62 -13.07
CA ILE A 226 -1.86 4.22 -12.44
C ILE A 226 -2.02 4.17 -10.91
N ALA A 227 -0.99 3.71 -10.22
CA ALA A 227 -0.94 3.72 -8.75
C ALA A 227 0.48 3.95 -8.25
N CYS A 228 0.63 4.55 -7.06
CA CYS A 228 1.94 4.65 -6.41
C CYS A 228 2.38 3.29 -5.87
N VAL A 229 3.69 3.08 -5.78
CA VAL A 229 4.28 1.81 -5.35
C VAL A 229 5.43 2.06 -4.36
N GLY A 230 5.22 1.60 -3.11
CA GLY A 230 6.26 1.26 -2.17
C GLY A 230 6.31 -0.26 -2.08
N GLY A 231 5.80 -0.89 -1.01
CA GLY A 231 5.55 -2.35 -1.01
C GLY A 231 4.52 -2.79 -2.06
N GLY A 232 3.60 -1.90 -2.46
CA GLY A 232 2.75 -2.04 -3.65
C GLY A 232 1.33 -2.53 -3.42
N SER A 233 0.80 -2.52 -2.18
CA SER A 233 -0.53 -3.10 -1.91
C SER A 233 -1.68 -2.40 -2.62
N ASN A 234 -1.67 -1.07 -2.68
CA ASN A 234 -2.72 -0.33 -3.40
C ASN A 234 -2.67 -0.57 -4.92
N ALA A 235 -1.47 -0.62 -5.47
CA ALA A 235 -1.26 -0.89 -6.90
C ALA A 235 -1.68 -2.32 -7.25
N MET A 236 -1.28 -3.31 -6.45
CA MET A 236 -1.68 -4.70 -6.68
C MET A 236 -3.20 -4.87 -6.55
N GLY A 237 -3.83 -4.22 -5.58
CA GLY A 237 -5.28 -4.22 -5.44
C GLY A 237 -6.01 -3.65 -6.66
N LEU A 238 -5.44 -2.63 -7.31
CA LEU A 238 -5.98 -2.07 -8.54
C LEU A 238 -5.69 -2.95 -9.75
N PHE A 239 -4.46 -3.50 -9.85
CA PHE A 239 -3.96 -4.19 -11.06
C PHE A 239 -4.45 -5.62 -11.19
N TYR A 240 -4.69 -6.32 -10.10
CA TYR A 240 -4.88 -7.78 -10.10
C TYR A 240 -5.97 -8.25 -11.05
N ASP A 241 -7.15 -7.62 -11.02
CA ASP A 241 -8.27 -7.98 -11.90
C ASP A 241 -8.07 -7.57 -13.38
N PHE A 242 -6.94 -6.94 -13.70
CA PHE A 242 -6.58 -6.49 -15.04
C PHE A 242 -5.28 -7.13 -15.55
N ILE A 243 -4.66 -8.04 -14.79
CA ILE A 243 -3.41 -8.70 -15.23
C ILE A 243 -3.62 -9.42 -16.56
N ASP A 244 -4.76 -10.08 -16.73
CA ASP A 244 -5.11 -10.83 -17.94
C ASP A 244 -5.82 -9.98 -19.02
N GLU A 245 -5.89 -8.66 -18.85
CA GLU A 245 -6.47 -7.72 -19.81
C GLU A 245 -5.34 -7.00 -20.58
N PRO A 246 -4.84 -7.56 -21.70
CA PRO A 246 -3.66 -7.01 -22.40
C PRO A 246 -3.87 -5.62 -22.98
N GLY A 247 -5.12 -5.20 -23.19
CA GLY A 247 -5.48 -3.85 -23.64
C GLY A 247 -5.37 -2.77 -22.58
N VAL A 248 -5.16 -3.13 -21.29
CA VAL A 248 -5.05 -2.21 -20.18
C VAL A 248 -3.59 -2.09 -19.75
N ALA A 249 -3.01 -0.91 -19.88
CA ALA A 249 -1.66 -0.63 -19.39
C ALA A 249 -1.66 -0.52 -17.86
N LEU A 250 -0.68 -1.16 -17.18
CA LEU A 250 -0.49 -1.11 -15.73
C LEU A 250 0.79 -0.32 -15.41
N VAL A 251 0.66 0.78 -14.66
CA VAL A 251 1.81 1.63 -14.33
C VAL A 251 1.90 1.88 -12.83
N GLY A 252 3.02 1.42 -12.25
CA GLY A 252 3.41 1.70 -10.87
C GLY A 252 4.35 2.90 -10.79
N CYS A 253 4.04 3.87 -9.93
CA CYS A 253 4.86 5.05 -9.71
C CYS A 253 5.69 4.88 -8.44
N GLU A 254 7.01 4.77 -8.58
CA GLU A 254 7.96 4.63 -7.48
C GLU A 254 8.45 5.99 -6.99
N ALA A 255 8.79 6.08 -5.70
CA ALA A 255 9.34 7.29 -5.11
C ALA A 255 10.83 7.46 -5.47
N ALA A 256 11.12 8.38 -6.37
CA ALA A 256 12.49 8.71 -6.77
C ALA A 256 13.17 9.75 -5.85
N GLY A 257 12.48 10.23 -4.81
CA GLY A 257 13.07 11.17 -3.86
C GLY A 257 13.70 12.38 -4.54
N HIS A 258 15.01 12.54 -4.37
CA HIS A 258 15.79 13.60 -5.03
C HIS A 258 16.27 13.21 -6.43
N GLY A 259 15.95 12.02 -6.92
CA GLY A 259 16.34 11.47 -8.23
C GLY A 259 16.99 10.10 -8.10
N VAL A 260 16.78 9.23 -9.10
CA VAL A 260 17.35 7.87 -9.13
C VAL A 260 18.88 7.82 -9.20
N ASP A 261 19.51 8.91 -9.61
CA ASP A 261 20.96 9.04 -9.68
C ASP A 261 21.58 9.50 -8.32
N THR A 262 20.75 9.63 -7.28
CA THR A 262 21.18 10.03 -5.94
C THR A 262 21.02 8.88 -4.95
N ASP A 263 21.65 8.98 -3.78
CA ASP A 263 21.48 8.09 -2.64
C ASP A 263 20.15 8.30 -1.88
N LYS A 264 19.36 9.32 -2.28
CA LYS A 264 18.08 9.69 -1.67
C LYS A 264 16.92 9.37 -2.59
N ASN A 265 16.65 8.08 -2.75
CA ASN A 265 15.49 7.56 -3.47
C ASN A 265 15.01 6.24 -2.84
N ALA A 266 13.82 5.79 -3.21
CA ALA A 266 13.22 4.50 -2.84
C ALA A 266 12.63 3.78 -4.08
N ALA A 267 13.14 4.10 -5.28
CA ALA A 267 12.67 3.54 -6.54
C ALA A 267 13.28 2.14 -6.76
N THR A 268 12.70 1.13 -6.15
CA THR A 268 13.25 -0.23 -6.03
C THR A 268 13.41 -0.96 -7.37
N ILE A 269 12.47 -0.82 -8.31
CA ILE A 269 12.62 -1.42 -9.66
C ILE A 269 13.68 -0.66 -10.46
N ALA A 270 13.74 0.66 -10.32
CA ALA A 270 14.68 1.47 -11.09
C ALA A 270 16.14 1.31 -10.62
N THR A 271 16.37 1.13 -9.31
CA THR A 271 17.73 1.18 -8.72
C THR A 271 18.14 -0.07 -7.95
N GLY A 272 17.18 -0.95 -7.65
CA GLY A 272 17.42 -2.15 -6.84
C GLY A 272 17.94 -3.35 -7.63
N SER A 273 18.23 -4.40 -6.92
CA SER A 273 18.66 -5.69 -7.45
C SER A 273 17.97 -6.85 -6.75
N LEU A 274 18.04 -8.05 -7.34
CA LEU A 274 17.39 -9.24 -6.81
C LEU A 274 18.05 -9.69 -5.50
N GLY A 275 17.23 -9.90 -4.46
CA GLY A 275 17.70 -10.35 -3.16
C GLY A 275 16.64 -11.07 -2.34
N ILE A 276 16.98 -11.38 -1.08
CA ILE A 276 16.07 -11.96 -0.10
C ILE A 276 16.04 -11.03 1.12
N PHE A 277 14.84 -10.55 1.45
CA PHE A 277 14.63 -9.67 2.58
C PHE A 277 13.20 -9.80 3.11
N HIS A 278 12.98 -9.62 4.40
CA HIS A 278 11.68 -9.76 5.06
C HIS A 278 10.92 -11.04 4.67
N GLY A 279 11.66 -12.15 4.49
CA GLY A 279 11.07 -13.47 4.22
C GLY A 279 10.67 -13.74 2.77
N MET A 280 10.96 -12.86 1.83
CA MET A 280 10.65 -13.01 0.41
C MET A 280 11.86 -12.77 -0.49
N LYS A 281 11.84 -13.35 -1.69
CA LYS A 281 12.75 -13.03 -2.79
C LYS A 281 12.07 -12.02 -3.72
N SER A 282 12.70 -10.86 -3.91
CA SER A 282 12.18 -9.76 -4.74
C SER A 282 13.31 -8.81 -5.14
N TYR A 283 12.98 -7.65 -5.71
CA TYR A 283 13.93 -6.55 -5.88
C TYR A 283 14.02 -5.72 -4.60
N PHE A 284 15.25 -5.30 -4.26
CA PHE A 284 15.56 -4.47 -3.10
C PHE A 284 16.64 -3.44 -3.45
N CYS A 285 16.56 -2.27 -2.82
CA CYS A 285 17.65 -1.31 -2.78
C CYS A 285 18.75 -1.87 -1.88
N GLN A 286 19.85 -2.32 -2.45
CA GLN A 286 20.98 -2.93 -1.74
C GLN A 286 22.30 -2.55 -2.38
N ASP A 287 23.37 -2.57 -1.58
CA ASP A 287 24.73 -2.31 -2.04
C ASP A 287 25.34 -3.55 -2.75
N GLU A 288 26.59 -3.40 -3.20
CA GLU A 288 27.36 -4.45 -3.87
C GLU A 288 27.61 -5.71 -3.01
N TYR A 289 27.47 -5.59 -1.69
CA TYR A 289 27.61 -6.70 -0.71
C TYR A 289 26.27 -7.33 -0.34
N GLY A 290 25.15 -6.85 -0.89
CA GLY A 290 23.81 -7.33 -0.58
C GLY A 290 23.22 -6.77 0.73
N GLN A 291 23.83 -5.72 1.30
CA GLN A 291 23.25 -5.03 2.44
C GLN A 291 22.15 -4.09 1.98
N ILE A 292 21.03 -4.07 2.70
CA ILE A 292 19.93 -3.17 2.39
C ILE A 292 20.40 -1.73 2.54
N ALA A 293 20.33 -0.99 1.44
CA ALA A 293 20.70 0.41 1.40
C ALA A 293 19.67 1.29 2.13
N PRO A 294 20.08 2.37 2.79
CA PRO A 294 19.14 3.39 3.22
C PRO A 294 18.37 3.94 2.02
N VAL A 295 17.08 4.16 2.19
CA VAL A 295 16.22 4.78 1.17
C VAL A 295 15.65 6.09 1.70
N TYR A 296 15.06 6.87 0.80
CA TYR A 296 14.47 8.14 1.15
C TYR A 296 13.28 8.47 0.25
N SER A 297 12.22 8.96 0.85
CA SER A 297 11.08 9.61 0.20
C SER A 297 10.49 10.66 1.13
N ILE A 298 10.00 11.77 0.59
CA ILE A 298 9.14 12.70 1.33
C ILE A 298 7.87 11.99 1.84
N SER A 299 7.46 10.95 1.16
CA SER A 299 6.32 10.10 1.53
C SER A 299 6.77 8.95 2.41
N ALA A 300 6.45 9.00 3.71
CA ALA A 300 6.78 7.94 4.66
C ALA A 300 6.15 6.57 4.29
N GLY A 301 5.03 6.56 3.56
CA GLY A 301 4.39 5.33 3.10
C GLY A 301 5.09 4.67 1.89
N LEU A 302 5.98 5.38 1.19
CA LEU A 302 6.80 4.85 0.09
C LEU A 302 8.29 4.68 0.48
N ASP A 303 8.66 5.06 1.70
CA ASP A 303 10.02 4.96 2.24
C ASP A 303 10.32 3.51 2.67
N TYR A 304 10.40 2.61 1.69
CA TYR A 304 10.64 1.18 1.88
C TYR A 304 11.60 0.65 0.81
N PRO A 305 12.67 -0.08 1.19
CA PRO A 305 13.72 -0.49 0.28
C PRO A 305 13.40 -1.74 -0.56
N GLY A 306 12.15 -2.05 -0.78
CA GLY A 306 11.75 -3.27 -1.49
C GLY A 306 10.38 -3.16 -2.15
N ILE A 307 10.05 -4.15 -2.97
CA ILE A 307 8.76 -4.24 -3.67
C ILE A 307 8.17 -5.64 -3.52
N GLY A 308 6.86 -5.76 -3.55
CA GLY A 308 6.16 -7.03 -3.49
C GLY A 308 6.59 -8.00 -4.62
N PRO A 309 6.70 -9.30 -4.34
CA PRO A 309 7.24 -10.27 -5.31
C PRO A 309 6.36 -10.44 -6.55
N GLU A 310 5.06 -10.21 -6.46
CA GLU A 310 4.18 -10.24 -7.63
C GLU A 310 4.42 -9.03 -8.54
N HIS A 311 4.68 -7.84 -7.99
CA HIS A 311 5.11 -6.68 -8.77
C HIS A 311 6.44 -6.93 -9.49
N ALA A 312 7.42 -7.55 -8.82
CA ALA A 312 8.68 -7.94 -9.42
C ALA A 312 8.46 -8.90 -10.61
N SER A 313 7.54 -9.85 -10.48
CA SER A 313 7.16 -10.76 -11.57
C SER A 313 6.44 -10.05 -12.73
N LEU A 314 5.57 -9.09 -12.43
CA LEU A 314 4.90 -8.29 -13.46
C LEU A 314 5.89 -7.40 -14.22
N HIS A 315 6.91 -6.89 -13.54
CA HIS A 315 8.03 -6.18 -14.17
C HIS A 315 8.83 -7.08 -15.10
N ASP A 316 9.29 -8.22 -14.61
CA ASP A 316 10.11 -9.17 -15.38
C ASP A 316 9.41 -9.69 -16.63
N SER A 317 8.09 -9.89 -16.56
CA SER A 317 7.27 -10.33 -17.70
C SER A 317 6.90 -9.18 -18.65
N GLY A 318 7.21 -7.94 -18.32
CA GLY A 318 6.80 -6.76 -19.08
C GLY A 318 5.29 -6.47 -19.01
N ARG A 319 4.56 -7.10 -18.06
CA ARG A 319 3.11 -6.86 -17.92
C ARG A 319 2.80 -5.53 -17.26
N ALA A 320 3.62 -5.07 -16.35
CA ALA A 320 3.50 -3.76 -15.72
C ALA A 320 4.78 -2.95 -15.90
N GLN A 321 4.63 -1.64 -16.10
CA GLN A 321 5.70 -0.67 -16.13
C GLN A 321 5.85 -0.01 -14.76
N TYR A 322 7.09 0.26 -14.34
CA TYR A 322 7.38 1.03 -13.13
C TYR A 322 8.17 2.28 -13.51
N VAL A 323 7.74 3.42 -12.99
CA VAL A 323 8.29 4.72 -13.35
C VAL A 323 8.68 5.50 -12.11
N PRO A 324 9.89 6.09 -12.09
CA PRO A 324 10.31 6.93 -10.99
C PRO A 324 9.63 8.31 -11.04
N VAL A 325 9.20 8.80 -9.87
CA VAL A 325 8.63 10.13 -9.67
C VAL A 325 9.35 10.80 -8.50
N THR A 326 9.87 12.00 -8.72
CA THR A 326 10.62 12.75 -7.70
C THR A 326 9.70 13.41 -6.67
N ASP A 327 10.24 13.76 -5.51
CA ASP A 327 9.54 14.50 -4.47
C ASP A 327 8.97 15.82 -5.00
N ALA A 328 9.76 16.55 -5.81
CA ALA A 328 9.32 17.82 -6.41
C ALA A 328 8.09 17.63 -7.31
N GLU A 329 8.09 16.59 -8.14
CA GLU A 329 6.95 16.25 -9.01
C GLU A 329 5.73 15.84 -8.19
N ALA A 330 5.93 15.06 -7.13
CA ALA A 330 4.85 14.62 -6.23
C ALA A 330 4.24 15.80 -5.48
N VAL A 331 5.06 16.73 -4.95
CA VAL A 331 4.58 17.93 -4.25
C VAL A 331 3.82 18.86 -5.21
N ASP A 332 4.31 19.07 -6.43
CA ASP A 332 3.60 19.86 -7.44
C ASP A 332 2.25 19.22 -7.81
N ALA A 333 2.20 17.89 -7.95
CA ALA A 333 0.98 17.17 -8.24
C ALA A 333 -0.02 17.17 -7.05
N PHE A 334 0.49 17.14 -5.82
CA PHE A 334 -0.32 17.30 -4.61
C PHE A 334 -1.06 18.64 -4.62
N GLU A 335 -0.34 19.74 -4.88
CA GLU A 335 -0.94 21.06 -4.99
C GLU A 335 -1.89 21.19 -6.18
N TYR A 336 -1.49 20.62 -7.32
CA TYR A 336 -2.30 20.65 -8.54
C TYR A 336 -3.68 20.01 -8.31
N LEU A 337 -3.73 18.78 -7.80
CA LEU A 337 -5.00 18.09 -7.54
C LEU A 337 -5.83 18.84 -6.49
N SER A 338 -5.18 19.39 -5.47
CA SER A 338 -5.85 20.17 -4.42
C SER A 338 -6.53 21.41 -4.99
N ARG A 339 -5.90 22.12 -5.91
CA ARG A 339 -6.46 23.33 -6.54
C ARG A 339 -7.45 23.02 -7.64
N MET A 340 -7.21 21.98 -8.44
CA MET A 340 -8.06 21.62 -9.57
C MET A 340 -9.37 20.98 -9.14
N GLU A 341 -9.31 19.96 -8.29
CA GLU A 341 -10.48 19.17 -7.94
C GLU A 341 -10.95 19.38 -6.48
N GLY A 342 -10.23 20.20 -5.69
CA GLY A 342 -10.54 20.37 -4.27
C GLY A 342 -10.28 19.12 -3.44
N ILE A 343 -9.39 18.24 -3.91
CA ILE A 343 -9.03 17.00 -3.26
C ILE A 343 -7.58 17.06 -2.81
N ILE A 344 -7.35 17.01 -1.50
CA ILE A 344 -6.00 16.95 -0.91
C ILE A 344 -5.58 15.47 -0.84
N PRO A 345 -4.73 14.96 -1.75
CA PRO A 345 -4.32 13.57 -1.76
C PRO A 345 -3.25 13.29 -0.71
N ALA A 346 -3.08 12.04 -0.31
CA ALA A 346 -1.83 11.64 0.35
C ALA A 346 -0.63 11.87 -0.59
N ILE A 347 0.54 12.20 -0.05
CA ILE A 347 1.77 12.39 -0.85
C ILE A 347 2.07 11.12 -1.65
N GLU A 348 1.81 9.95 -1.08
CA GLU A 348 1.89 8.67 -1.77
C GLU A 348 1.13 8.71 -3.11
N SER A 349 -0.15 9.06 -3.06
CA SER A 349 -1.03 9.10 -4.23
C SER A 349 -0.64 10.20 -5.23
N ALA A 350 -0.03 11.29 -4.74
CA ALA A 350 0.42 12.39 -5.59
C ALA A 350 1.47 11.95 -6.62
N HIS A 351 2.27 10.89 -6.34
CA HIS A 351 3.18 10.30 -7.32
C HIS A 351 2.43 9.78 -8.56
N ALA A 352 1.30 9.09 -8.34
CA ALA A 352 0.47 8.62 -9.45
C ALA A 352 -0.18 9.77 -10.24
N VAL A 353 -0.62 10.82 -9.55
CA VAL A 353 -1.16 12.03 -10.18
C VAL A 353 -0.08 12.74 -11.00
N ALA A 354 1.17 12.83 -10.49
CA ALA A 354 2.29 13.45 -11.21
C ALA A 354 2.57 12.76 -12.55
N TYR A 355 2.59 11.43 -12.55
CA TYR A 355 2.80 10.69 -13.80
C TYR A 355 1.62 10.84 -14.77
N ALA A 356 0.38 10.77 -14.29
CA ALA A 356 -0.79 10.98 -15.11
C ALA A 356 -0.77 12.35 -15.80
N ARG A 357 -0.36 13.41 -15.11
CA ARG A 357 -0.21 14.75 -15.69
C ARG A 357 0.79 14.81 -16.85
N LYS A 358 1.84 14.00 -16.81
CA LYS A 358 2.86 13.95 -17.87
C LYS A 358 2.33 13.28 -19.14
N ILE A 359 1.53 12.21 -18.99
CA ILE A 359 1.17 11.37 -20.13
C ILE A 359 -0.21 11.66 -20.72
N ALA A 360 -1.16 12.09 -19.91
CA ALA A 360 -2.54 12.34 -20.34
C ALA A 360 -2.65 13.29 -21.53
N PRO A 361 -1.88 14.40 -21.63
CA PRO A 361 -1.95 15.31 -22.78
C PRO A 361 -1.62 14.67 -24.12
N ALA A 362 -0.82 13.61 -24.13
CA ALA A 362 -0.42 12.89 -25.35
C ALA A 362 -1.38 11.75 -25.74
N MET A 363 -2.35 11.44 -24.88
CA MET A 363 -3.35 10.38 -25.12
C MET A 363 -4.59 10.93 -25.82
N GLY A 364 -5.34 10.05 -26.48
CA GLY A 364 -6.59 10.40 -27.15
C GLY A 364 -7.71 10.77 -26.16
N LYS A 365 -8.61 11.68 -26.56
CA LYS A 365 -9.72 12.14 -25.71
C LYS A 365 -10.75 11.06 -25.37
N ASP A 366 -10.77 9.99 -26.11
CA ASP A 366 -11.58 8.79 -25.89
C ASP A 366 -10.90 7.75 -25.00
N GLN A 367 -9.61 7.92 -24.72
CA GLN A 367 -8.87 7.05 -23.81
C GLN A 367 -9.14 7.42 -22.35
N VAL A 368 -9.01 6.44 -21.47
CA VAL A 368 -9.36 6.56 -20.06
C VAL A 368 -8.18 6.14 -19.17
N ILE A 369 -7.78 7.02 -18.27
CA ILE A 369 -6.85 6.75 -17.20
C ILE A 369 -7.62 6.63 -15.88
N VAL A 370 -7.34 5.58 -15.10
CA VAL A 370 -7.79 5.50 -13.71
C VAL A 370 -6.60 5.59 -12.79
N ILE A 371 -6.63 6.55 -11.87
CA ILE A 371 -5.63 6.75 -10.82
C ILE A 371 -6.20 6.20 -9.51
N ASN A 372 -5.45 5.32 -8.81
CA ASN A 372 -5.83 4.93 -7.46
C ASN A 372 -5.42 6.02 -6.47
N LEU A 373 -6.39 6.77 -5.98
CA LEU A 373 -6.18 7.77 -4.93
C LEU A 373 -6.19 7.04 -3.57
N SER A 374 -5.06 6.47 -3.24
CA SER A 374 -4.91 5.43 -2.21
C SER A 374 -5.11 5.92 -0.78
N GLY A 375 -5.01 7.24 -0.54
CA GLY A 375 -5.23 7.84 0.77
C GLY A 375 -5.40 9.36 0.73
N ARG A 376 -5.93 9.92 1.81
CA ARG A 376 -6.12 11.37 1.97
C ARG A 376 -4.90 12.04 2.59
N GLY A 377 -4.72 13.33 2.27
CA GLY A 377 -3.53 14.11 2.58
C GLY A 377 -3.58 14.91 3.88
N ASP A 378 -4.62 14.79 4.72
CA ASP A 378 -4.70 15.53 5.99
C ASP A 378 -3.46 15.34 6.86
N LYS A 379 -2.93 14.13 6.88
CA LYS A 379 -1.70 13.77 7.60
C LYS A 379 -0.43 14.43 7.05
N ASP A 380 -0.46 14.87 5.78
CA ASP A 380 0.70 15.30 5.02
C ASP A 380 0.82 16.82 4.90
N VAL A 381 -0.23 17.55 5.27
CA VAL A 381 -0.27 19.02 5.14
C VAL A 381 0.92 19.68 5.85
N ALA A 382 1.24 19.22 7.07
CA ALA A 382 2.40 19.73 7.81
C ALA A 382 3.74 19.38 7.13
N ALA A 383 3.86 18.21 6.51
CA ALA A 383 5.07 17.83 5.77
C ALA A 383 5.25 18.69 4.51
N ILE A 384 4.16 18.94 3.77
CA ILE A 384 4.17 19.82 2.60
C ILE A 384 4.52 21.27 3.00
N ALA A 385 3.96 21.77 4.11
CA ALA A 385 4.29 23.11 4.59
C ALA A 385 5.79 23.23 4.93
N ARG A 386 6.35 22.25 5.67
CA ARG A 386 7.80 22.22 5.95
C ARG A 386 8.64 22.18 4.68
N TYR A 387 8.27 21.34 3.71
CA TYR A 387 8.96 21.25 2.42
C TYR A 387 8.99 22.61 1.70
N LYS A 388 7.92 23.38 1.81
CA LYS A 388 7.78 24.71 1.20
C LYS A 388 8.33 25.85 2.05
N GLY A 389 8.84 25.60 3.25
CA GLY A 389 9.29 26.63 4.17
C GLY A 389 8.15 27.51 4.72
N VAL A 390 6.92 26.96 4.80
CA VAL A 390 5.75 27.65 5.35
C VAL A 390 5.55 27.20 6.80
N GLU A 391 5.46 28.15 7.73
CA GLU A 391 5.10 27.88 9.12
C GLU A 391 3.59 27.68 9.22
N ILE A 392 3.17 26.62 9.91
CA ILE A 392 1.76 26.40 10.29
C ILE A 392 1.66 26.80 11.76
N TYR A 393 0.77 27.76 12.04
CA TYR A 393 0.42 28.09 13.41
C TYR A 393 -0.57 27.04 13.93
N GLU A 394 -0.22 26.38 15.05
CA GLU A 394 -1.12 25.46 15.77
C GLU A 394 -2.19 26.25 16.56
#